data_655204f0cb28a6563e3ca1a5975f8d72
#
_entry.id   655204f0cb28a6563e3ca1a5975f8d72
#
_cell.length_a   1.000
_cell.length_b   1.000
_cell.length_c   1.000
_cell.angle_alpha   90.00
_cell.angle_beta   90.00
_cell.angle_gamma   90.00
#
_symmetry.space_group_name_H-M   'P 1'
#
loop_
_entity.id
_entity.type
_entity.pdbx_description
1 polymer ?
#
loop_
_entity_poly.entity_id
_entity_poly.type
_entity_poly.pdbx_seq_one_letter_code
_entity_poly.pdbx_strand_id
1 'polypeptide(L)'
;MISTYISKNDSNAIKGVAILFMLFFHLFNRVTDGVIDYWIVGQSFTKWLTPAAYPVPFFLMMSGYGLFFTYINGKLNVRSNLRRVLKLYIHYWLVMLIFVIIGCFIAPWHYPGSLETIFRNVTGVHCSYNYETWFLLPYVILCFLSPWIFSIMERIGSLSSLCLALLFSLGAQYCISRYVATGVITNPYIQLPLTTCGLLLSFVLGACMMIWSKSRFVVEKSRNHSLRKVYCVLLLIVLMALRCLIHLPWATIYTFLFILIYVNMPRYNCVDKVLMEFGKKSMVMWMVHTYFSIYLFHDFIYGFKYPVLIYLVLLFVSYFTSLLLMELASKLSMKIIRF
;
A
#
# COMPACT_ATOMS: atom_id res chain seq x y z
N MET A 1 -20.18 20.61 -8.02
CA MET A 1 -19.24 19.65 -7.38
C MET A 1 -19.55 18.25 -7.90
N ILE A 2 -18.57 17.53 -8.38
CA ILE A 2 -18.75 16.15 -8.83
C ILE A 2 -18.95 15.28 -7.57
N SER A 3 -20.11 14.61 -7.48
CA SER A 3 -20.38 13.65 -6.40
C SER A 3 -19.42 12.48 -6.55
N THR A 4 -18.58 12.22 -5.56
CA THR A 4 -17.64 11.09 -5.54
C THR A 4 -18.27 9.93 -4.78
N TYR A 5 -18.24 8.72 -5.34
CA TYR A 5 -18.68 7.51 -4.66
C TYR A 5 -17.82 7.19 -3.43
N ILE A 6 -16.50 7.38 -3.54
CA ILE A 6 -15.53 7.25 -2.44
C ILE A 6 -15.15 8.65 -1.98
N SER A 7 -15.61 9.03 -0.80
CA SER A 7 -15.25 10.31 -0.20
C SER A 7 -13.78 10.34 0.26
N LYS A 8 -13.26 11.53 0.57
CA LYS A 8 -11.92 11.67 1.16
C LYS A 8 -11.79 10.88 2.48
N ASN A 9 -12.87 10.85 3.27
CA ASN A 9 -12.91 10.11 4.53
C ASN A 9 -12.89 8.59 4.27
N ASP A 10 -13.67 8.10 3.31
CA ASP A 10 -13.63 6.69 2.91
C ASP A 10 -12.25 6.29 2.39
N SER A 11 -11.64 7.12 1.55
CA SER A 11 -10.27 6.88 1.06
C SER A 11 -9.26 6.79 2.20
N ASN A 12 -9.37 7.65 3.21
CA ASN A 12 -8.50 7.58 4.39
C ASN A 12 -8.80 6.32 5.22
N ALA A 13 -10.06 5.96 5.43
CA ALA A 13 -10.42 4.76 6.17
C ALA A 13 -9.94 3.47 5.45
N ILE A 14 -10.07 3.40 4.11
CA ILE A 14 -9.52 2.29 3.30
C ILE A 14 -7.99 2.20 3.44
N LYS A 15 -7.28 3.33 3.41
CA LYS A 15 -5.83 3.35 3.67
C LYS A 15 -5.50 2.92 5.10
N GLY A 16 -6.38 3.20 6.07
CA GLY A 16 -6.28 2.70 7.43
C GLY A 16 -6.37 1.19 7.50
N VAL A 17 -7.34 0.59 6.82
CA VAL A 17 -7.42 -0.88 6.67
C VAL A 17 -6.15 -1.42 6.01
N ALA A 18 -5.70 -0.78 4.92
CA ALA A 18 -4.53 -1.21 4.17
C ALA A 18 -3.24 -1.20 5.00
N ILE A 19 -3.03 -0.19 5.86
CA ILE A 19 -1.83 -0.16 6.71
C ILE A 19 -1.92 -1.20 7.83
N LEU A 20 -3.08 -1.43 8.40
CA LEU A 20 -3.27 -2.50 9.39
C LEU A 20 -2.99 -3.88 8.75
N PHE A 21 -3.46 -4.12 7.54
CA PHE A 21 -3.14 -5.32 6.77
C PHE A 21 -1.64 -5.42 6.47
N MET A 22 -0.99 -4.31 6.14
CA MET A 22 0.44 -4.27 5.83
C MET A 22 1.30 -4.72 7.03
N LEU A 23 1.00 -4.20 8.22
CA LEU A 23 1.70 -4.60 9.44
C LEU A 23 1.51 -6.10 9.71
N PHE A 24 0.27 -6.60 9.59
CA PHE A 24 -0.03 -8.02 9.77
C PHE A 24 0.69 -8.88 8.72
N PHE A 25 0.63 -8.49 7.45
CA PHE A 25 1.26 -9.22 6.36
C PHE A 25 2.78 -9.34 6.57
N HIS A 26 3.47 -8.25 6.89
CA HIS A 26 4.94 -8.29 7.06
C HIS A 26 5.38 -8.98 8.33
N LEU A 27 4.57 -9.02 9.39
CA LEU A 27 4.86 -9.79 10.59
C LEU A 27 4.81 -11.29 10.33
N PHE A 28 3.82 -11.79 9.57
CA PHE A 28 3.51 -13.22 9.56
C PHE A 28 3.72 -13.91 8.20
N ASN A 29 4.04 -13.17 7.15
CA ASN A 29 4.27 -13.78 5.82
C ASN A 29 5.60 -14.54 5.72
N ARG A 30 6.65 -14.05 6.38
CA ARG A 30 8.01 -14.60 6.29
C ARG A 30 8.54 -15.19 7.59
N VAL A 31 8.18 -14.62 8.72
CA VAL A 31 8.72 -14.96 10.05
C VAL A 31 7.71 -15.78 10.82
N THR A 32 8.12 -16.96 11.26
CA THR A 32 7.31 -17.86 12.08
C THR A 32 8.09 -18.41 13.27
N ASP A 33 9.41 -18.24 13.31
CA ASP A 33 10.28 -18.78 14.34
C ASP A 33 10.03 -18.06 15.69
N GLY A 34 9.84 -18.82 16.75
CA GLY A 34 9.58 -18.29 18.09
C GLY A 34 8.18 -17.77 18.35
N VAL A 35 7.28 -17.74 17.36
CA VAL A 35 5.89 -17.31 17.51
C VAL A 35 5.02 -18.48 17.97
N ILE A 36 4.30 -18.29 19.08
CA ILE A 36 3.35 -19.28 19.63
C ILE A 36 2.00 -19.09 18.94
N ASP A 37 1.75 -19.87 17.89
CA ASP A 37 0.57 -19.77 17.05
C ASP A 37 -0.11 -21.13 16.86
N TYR A 38 -1.40 -21.12 16.50
CA TYR A 38 -2.13 -22.33 16.14
C TYR A 38 -1.72 -22.82 14.77
N TRP A 39 -1.65 -24.14 14.59
CA TRP A 39 -1.31 -24.77 13.30
C TRP A 39 -2.58 -25.24 12.60
N ILE A 40 -2.73 -24.81 11.33
CA ILE A 40 -3.85 -25.20 10.47
C ILE A 40 -3.26 -25.64 9.12
N VAL A 41 -3.57 -26.88 8.70
CA VAL A 41 -3.19 -27.42 7.38
C VAL A 41 -1.68 -27.21 7.09
N GLY A 42 -0.82 -27.56 8.06
CA GLY A 42 0.64 -27.56 7.86
C GLY A 42 1.34 -26.20 7.97
N GLN A 43 0.63 -25.15 8.35
CA GLN A 43 1.22 -23.81 8.59
C GLN A 43 0.56 -23.10 9.77
N SER A 44 1.21 -22.04 10.29
CA SER A 44 0.63 -21.24 11.36
C SER A 44 -0.62 -20.49 10.89
N PHE A 45 -1.58 -20.31 11.81
CA PHE A 45 -2.86 -19.65 11.52
C PHE A 45 -2.66 -18.21 11.00
N THR A 46 -1.72 -17.47 11.62
CA THR A 46 -1.43 -16.10 11.16
C THR A 46 -0.88 -16.10 9.73
N LYS A 47 0.02 -17.01 9.39
CA LYS A 47 0.53 -17.15 8.02
C LYS A 47 -0.57 -17.53 7.03
N TRP A 48 -1.49 -18.39 7.44
CA TRP A 48 -2.65 -18.77 6.63
C TRP A 48 -3.56 -17.57 6.30
N LEU A 49 -3.64 -16.56 7.20
CA LEU A 49 -4.42 -15.35 6.99
C LEU A 49 -3.71 -14.28 6.12
N THR A 50 -2.39 -14.36 5.92
CA THR A 50 -1.63 -13.31 5.24
C THR A 50 -2.08 -13.00 3.80
N PRO A 51 -2.57 -13.96 2.97
CA PRO A 51 -3.06 -13.66 1.63
C PRO A 51 -4.20 -12.65 1.61
N ALA A 52 -5.10 -12.67 2.63
CA ALA A 52 -6.19 -11.71 2.75
C ALA A 52 -5.72 -10.32 3.19
N ALA A 53 -4.55 -10.23 3.80
CA ALA A 53 -3.96 -8.98 4.28
C ALA A 53 -2.96 -8.33 3.31
N TYR A 54 -2.93 -8.72 2.02
CA TYR A 54 -2.00 -8.15 1.04
C TYR A 54 -2.36 -6.68 0.69
N PRO A 55 -1.51 -5.69 1.03
CA PRO A 55 -1.92 -4.29 1.12
C PRO A 55 -1.76 -3.46 -0.17
N VAL A 56 -0.81 -3.83 -1.04
CA VAL A 56 -0.36 -2.98 -2.16
C VAL A 56 -1.48 -2.55 -3.10
N PRO A 57 -2.41 -3.43 -3.54
CA PRO A 57 -3.50 -3.01 -4.42
C PRO A 57 -4.44 -1.97 -3.80
N PHE A 58 -4.63 -1.97 -2.47
CA PHE A 58 -5.44 -0.95 -1.80
C PHE A 58 -4.88 0.46 -2.00
N PHE A 59 -3.57 0.63 -1.77
CA PHE A 59 -2.90 1.92 -1.95
C PHE A 59 -2.90 2.36 -3.42
N LEU A 60 -2.68 1.43 -4.34
CA LEU A 60 -2.70 1.73 -5.77
C LEU A 60 -4.08 2.15 -6.27
N MET A 61 -5.14 1.43 -5.89
CA MET A 61 -6.51 1.78 -6.28
C MET A 61 -6.91 3.14 -5.72
N MET A 62 -6.61 3.43 -4.45
CA MET A 62 -6.90 4.74 -3.87
C MET A 62 -6.08 5.85 -4.52
N SER A 63 -4.86 5.56 -4.98
CA SER A 63 -4.04 6.51 -5.71
C SER A 63 -4.56 6.77 -7.12
N GLY A 64 -4.88 5.72 -7.88
CA GLY A 64 -5.48 5.84 -9.21
C GLY A 64 -6.80 6.61 -9.17
N TYR A 65 -7.67 6.28 -8.21
CA TYR A 65 -8.93 6.99 -7.96
C TYR A 65 -8.72 8.49 -7.69
N GLY A 66 -7.84 8.82 -6.74
CA GLY A 66 -7.61 10.22 -6.34
C GLY A 66 -6.87 11.04 -7.40
N LEU A 67 -5.93 10.42 -8.14
CA LEU A 67 -5.23 11.08 -9.25
C LEU A 67 -6.15 11.32 -10.43
N PHE A 68 -7.00 10.35 -10.79
CA PHE A 68 -7.98 10.53 -11.84
C PHE A 68 -9.00 11.61 -11.47
N PHE A 69 -9.47 11.65 -10.21
CA PHE A 69 -10.31 12.76 -9.72
C PHE A 69 -9.62 14.13 -9.89
N THR A 70 -8.31 14.20 -9.60
CA THR A 70 -7.53 15.43 -9.77
C THR A 70 -7.39 15.80 -11.26
N TYR A 71 -7.23 14.79 -12.12
CA TYR A 71 -7.12 14.94 -13.57
C TYR A 71 -8.39 15.53 -14.18
N ILE A 72 -9.55 14.94 -13.92
CA ILE A 72 -10.84 15.40 -14.50
C ILE A 72 -11.27 16.79 -13.98
N ASN A 73 -10.70 17.25 -12.87
CA ASN A 73 -10.89 18.60 -12.36
C ASN A 73 -9.83 19.60 -12.89
N GLY A 74 -9.02 19.22 -13.87
CA GLY A 74 -7.99 20.06 -14.47
C GLY A 74 -6.83 20.46 -13.53
N LYS A 75 -6.70 19.76 -12.38
CA LYS A 75 -5.69 20.09 -11.35
C LYS A 75 -4.45 19.19 -11.39
N LEU A 76 -4.44 18.17 -12.27
CA LEU A 76 -3.30 17.28 -12.43
C LEU A 76 -2.33 17.85 -13.45
N ASN A 77 -1.22 18.38 -12.98
CA ASN A 77 -0.14 18.90 -13.80
C ASN A 77 1.22 18.52 -13.20
N VAL A 78 2.30 18.77 -13.92
CA VAL A 78 3.68 18.44 -13.51
C VAL A 78 4.00 19.03 -12.12
N ARG A 79 3.63 20.30 -11.88
CA ARG A 79 3.89 20.97 -10.59
C ARG A 79 3.16 20.29 -9.43
N SER A 80 1.89 19.87 -9.63
CA SER A 80 1.11 19.17 -8.60
C SER A 80 1.67 17.78 -8.31
N ASN A 81 2.13 17.06 -9.33
CA ASN A 81 2.79 15.76 -9.16
C ASN A 81 4.15 15.92 -8.49
N LEU A 82 4.96 16.90 -8.91
CA LEU A 82 6.25 17.16 -8.27
C LEU A 82 6.11 17.47 -6.78
N ARG A 83 5.16 18.32 -6.39
CA ARG A 83 4.88 18.61 -4.97
C ARG A 83 4.48 17.35 -4.18
N ARG A 84 3.67 16.46 -4.78
CA ARG A 84 3.25 15.19 -4.17
C ARG A 84 4.46 14.26 -3.98
N VAL A 85 5.27 14.11 -5.01
CA VAL A 85 6.47 13.26 -4.99
C VAL A 85 7.51 13.82 -4.02
N LEU A 86 7.75 15.12 -4.04
CA LEU A 86 8.69 15.76 -3.11
C LEU A 86 8.25 15.57 -1.65
N LYS A 87 6.96 15.73 -1.38
CA LYS A 87 6.43 15.45 -0.03
C LYS A 87 6.67 13.98 0.38
N LEU A 88 6.48 13.03 -0.53
CA LEU A 88 6.74 11.61 -0.28
C LEU A 88 8.22 11.37 0.02
N TYR A 89 9.12 11.92 -0.79
CA TYR A 89 10.57 11.77 -0.62
C TYR A 89 11.10 12.45 0.64
N ILE A 90 10.56 13.60 1.07
CA ILE A 90 10.94 14.24 2.33
C ILE A 90 10.69 13.30 3.51
N HIS A 91 9.53 12.62 3.55
CA HIS A 91 9.25 11.65 4.60
C HIS A 91 10.17 10.43 4.49
N TYR A 92 10.38 9.93 3.27
CA TYR A 92 11.25 8.79 3.02
C TYR A 92 12.69 9.06 3.45
N TRP A 93 13.27 10.18 3.05
CA TRP A 93 14.64 10.54 3.41
C TRP A 93 14.79 10.81 4.92
N LEU A 94 13.78 11.40 5.55
CA LEU A 94 13.81 11.61 7.00
C LEU A 94 13.79 10.29 7.76
N VAL A 95 12.90 9.37 7.38
CA VAL A 95 12.84 8.01 7.95
C VAL A 95 14.18 7.30 7.72
N MET A 96 14.63 7.26 6.47
CA MET A 96 15.90 6.62 6.10
C MET A 96 17.07 7.18 6.90
N LEU A 97 17.21 8.51 6.99
CA LEU A 97 18.30 9.15 7.72
C LEU A 97 18.34 8.70 9.18
N ILE A 98 17.20 8.75 9.87
CA ILE A 98 17.11 8.39 11.29
C ILE A 98 17.44 6.92 11.49
N PHE A 99 16.82 6.01 10.72
CA PHE A 99 17.01 4.57 10.91
C PHE A 99 18.38 4.08 10.41
N VAL A 100 18.98 4.72 9.40
CA VAL A 100 20.37 4.42 8.98
C VAL A 100 21.35 4.84 10.06
N ILE A 101 21.18 6.02 10.68
CA ILE A 101 22.03 6.44 11.82
C ILE A 101 21.91 5.42 12.96
N ILE A 102 20.70 5.03 13.36
CA ILE A 102 20.48 3.99 14.37
C ILE A 102 21.13 2.67 13.93
N GLY A 103 20.97 2.30 12.66
CA GLY A 103 21.53 1.10 12.06
C GLY A 103 23.06 1.06 12.12
N CYS A 104 23.75 2.20 11.96
CA CYS A 104 25.21 2.26 12.11
C CYS A 104 25.70 1.82 13.51
N PHE A 105 24.87 1.96 14.55
CA PHE A 105 25.18 1.50 15.90
C PHE A 105 24.76 0.06 16.17
N ILE A 106 23.60 -0.35 15.64
CA ILE A 106 23.01 -1.67 15.92
C ILE A 106 23.55 -2.75 14.95
N ALA A 107 23.68 -2.41 13.66
CA ALA A 107 24.10 -3.32 12.59
C ALA A 107 25.14 -2.68 11.66
N PRO A 108 26.36 -2.34 12.18
CA PRO A 108 27.37 -1.60 11.42
C PRO A 108 27.89 -2.37 10.18
N TRP A 109 27.71 -3.68 10.14
CA TRP A 109 28.04 -4.50 8.97
C TRP A 109 27.09 -4.28 7.77
N HIS A 110 25.93 -3.70 7.99
CA HIS A 110 24.92 -3.45 6.96
C HIS A 110 24.76 -1.97 6.65
N TYR A 111 24.89 -1.09 7.66
CA TYR A 111 24.69 0.36 7.55
C TYR A 111 25.99 1.13 7.77
N PRO A 112 26.25 2.22 7.00
CA PRO A 112 25.52 2.71 5.83
C PRO A 112 25.93 1.99 4.53
N GLY A 113 26.97 1.13 4.55
CA GLY A 113 27.53 0.46 3.38
C GLY A 113 28.29 1.42 2.45
N SER A 114 28.37 1.09 1.15
CA SER A 114 29.10 1.88 0.16
C SER A 114 28.33 3.14 -0.29
N LEU A 115 29.04 4.08 -0.93
CA LEU A 115 28.40 5.26 -1.55
C LEU A 115 27.36 4.86 -2.61
N GLU A 116 27.60 3.78 -3.36
CA GLU A 116 26.64 3.24 -4.30
C GLU A 116 25.38 2.73 -3.60
N THR A 117 25.54 2.06 -2.45
CA THR A 117 24.40 1.61 -1.62
C THR A 117 23.58 2.79 -1.15
N ILE A 118 24.23 3.85 -0.66
CA ILE A 118 23.58 5.09 -0.23
C ILE A 118 22.79 5.70 -1.39
N PHE A 119 23.44 5.87 -2.55
CA PHE A 119 22.81 6.48 -3.73
C PHE A 119 21.57 5.69 -4.20
N ARG A 120 21.68 4.36 -4.29
CA ARG A 120 20.58 3.49 -4.69
C ARG A 120 19.39 3.58 -3.73
N ASN A 121 19.64 3.64 -2.42
CA ASN A 121 18.60 3.80 -1.41
C ASN A 121 17.99 5.21 -1.45
N VAL A 122 18.79 6.26 -1.53
CA VAL A 122 18.31 7.65 -1.60
C VAL A 122 17.37 7.88 -2.79
N THR A 123 17.67 7.26 -3.93
CA THR A 123 16.84 7.34 -5.13
C THR A 123 15.64 6.39 -5.10
N GLY A 124 15.68 5.33 -4.28
CA GLY A 124 14.66 4.28 -4.25
C GLY A 124 14.79 3.26 -5.39
N VAL A 125 15.89 3.26 -6.15
CA VAL A 125 16.15 2.26 -7.22
C VAL A 125 16.37 0.88 -6.64
N HIS A 126 17.06 0.81 -5.50
CA HIS A 126 17.26 -0.42 -4.75
C HIS A 126 17.23 -0.13 -3.26
N CYS A 127 16.21 -0.63 -2.58
CA CYS A 127 15.89 -0.32 -1.19
C CYS A 127 16.51 -1.34 -0.22
N SER A 128 17.86 -1.48 -0.19
CA SER A 128 18.53 -2.47 0.67
C SER A 128 18.45 -2.15 2.16
N TYR A 129 18.29 -0.89 2.54
CA TYR A 129 18.12 -0.50 3.95
C TYR A 129 16.74 -0.89 4.51
N ASN A 130 15.74 -0.89 3.65
CA ASN A 130 14.37 -1.32 3.95
C ASN A 130 13.74 -1.80 2.65
N TYR A 131 13.87 -3.08 2.37
CA TYR A 131 13.41 -3.68 1.11
C TYR A 131 11.90 -3.48 0.89
N GLU A 132 11.12 -3.36 1.94
CA GLU A 132 9.67 -3.18 1.85
C GLU A 132 9.26 -1.79 1.33
N THR A 133 10.22 -0.88 1.15
CA THR A 133 10.01 0.39 0.45
C THR A 133 10.19 0.31 -1.08
N TRP A 134 10.37 -0.90 -1.64
CA TRP A 134 10.48 -1.17 -3.09
C TRP A 134 9.37 -0.50 -3.92
N PHE A 135 8.20 -0.33 -3.34
CA PHE A 135 7.03 0.27 -3.97
C PHE A 135 7.17 1.79 -4.23
N LEU A 136 8.12 2.47 -3.56
CA LEU A 136 8.29 3.94 -3.62
C LEU A 136 8.48 4.44 -5.06
N LEU A 137 9.53 3.96 -5.73
CA LEU A 137 9.90 4.48 -7.06
C LEU A 137 8.91 4.04 -8.16
N PRO A 138 8.42 2.79 -8.22
CA PRO A 138 7.32 2.42 -9.10
C PRO A 138 6.07 3.31 -8.94
N TYR A 139 5.70 3.64 -7.71
CA TYR A 139 4.58 4.55 -7.43
C TYR A 139 4.85 5.96 -7.97
N VAL A 140 6.06 6.48 -7.79
CA VAL A 140 6.46 7.80 -8.32
C VAL A 140 6.38 7.83 -9.85
N ILE A 141 6.84 6.76 -10.51
CA ILE A 141 6.73 6.62 -11.97
C ILE A 141 5.26 6.65 -12.39
N LEU A 142 4.38 5.90 -11.72
CA LEU A 142 2.95 5.93 -12.01
C LEU A 142 2.33 7.31 -11.79
N CYS A 143 2.75 8.06 -10.76
CA CYS A 143 2.30 9.43 -10.55
C CYS A 143 2.67 10.34 -11.72
N PHE A 144 3.91 10.25 -12.25
CA PHE A 144 4.33 11.06 -13.38
C PHE A 144 3.69 10.61 -14.70
N LEU A 145 3.50 9.31 -14.91
CA LEU A 145 2.83 8.76 -16.09
C LEU A 145 1.31 8.95 -16.06
N SER A 146 0.72 9.26 -14.90
CA SER A 146 -0.74 9.31 -14.74
C SER A 146 -1.46 10.25 -15.74
N PRO A 147 -0.97 11.44 -16.13
CA PRO A 147 -1.67 12.28 -17.11
C PRO A 147 -1.80 11.59 -18.47
N TRP A 148 -0.75 10.90 -18.92
CA TRP A 148 -0.76 10.17 -20.19
C TRP A 148 -1.64 8.91 -20.11
N ILE A 149 -1.53 8.14 -19.02
CA ILE A 149 -2.39 6.98 -18.76
C ILE A 149 -3.86 7.40 -18.82
N PHE A 150 -4.22 8.50 -18.15
CA PHE A 150 -5.62 8.96 -18.09
C PHE A 150 -6.11 9.53 -19.42
N SER A 151 -5.25 10.21 -20.19
CA SER A 151 -5.57 10.64 -21.55
C SER A 151 -5.85 9.46 -22.49
N ILE A 152 -5.06 8.38 -22.38
CA ILE A 152 -5.32 7.13 -23.12
C ILE A 152 -6.65 6.53 -22.68
N MET A 153 -6.91 6.45 -21.35
CA MET A 153 -8.17 5.90 -20.82
C MET A 153 -9.42 6.66 -21.34
N GLU A 154 -9.33 7.98 -21.50
CA GLU A 154 -10.42 8.77 -22.07
C GLU A 154 -10.67 8.44 -23.56
N ARG A 155 -9.60 8.16 -24.31
CA ARG A 155 -9.68 7.85 -25.74
C ARG A 155 -10.22 6.45 -26.02
N ILE A 156 -9.73 5.43 -25.31
CA ILE A 156 -10.07 4.02 -25.59
C ILE A 156 -11.18 3.46 -24.69
N GLY A 157 -11.59 4.21 -23.66
CA GLY A 157 -12.60 3.81 -22.70
C GLY A 157 -12.06 2.92 -21.56
N SER A 158 -12.87 2.77 -20.51
CA SER A 158 -12.45 2.09 -19.27
C SER A 158 -12.19 0.59 -19.46
N LEU A 159 -13.02 -0.12 -20.26
CA LEU A 159 -12.86 -1.55 -20.44
C LEU A 159 -11.58 -1.88 -21.23
N SER A 160 -11.36 -1.21 -22.35
CA SER A 160 -10.14 -1.39 -23.17
C SER A 160 -8.88 -1.05 -22.38
N SER A 161 -8.94 -0.01 -21.54
CA SER A 161 -7.83 0.38 -20.64
C SER A 161 -7.53 -0.69 -19.60
N LEU A 162 -8.55 -1.33 -19.04
CA LEU A 162 -8.38 -2.46 -18.11
C LEU A 162 -7.79 -3.68 -18.81
N CYS A 163 -8.25 -4.02 -20.01
CA CYS A 163 -7.68 -5.12 -20.79
C CYS A 163 -6.20 -4.86 -21.10
N LEU A 164 -5.87 -3.66 -21.51
CA LEU A 164 -4.47 -3.26 -21.78
C LEU A 164 -3.61 -3.32 -20.51
N ALA A 165 -4.10 -2.76 -19.39
CA ALA A 165 -3.40 -2.81 -18.10
C ALA A 165 -3.23 -4.26 -17.59
N LEU A 166 -4.21 -5.13 -17.83
CA LEU A 166 -4.14 -6.55 -17.51
C LEU A 166 -3.04 -7.24 -18.34
N LEU A 167 -2.98 -7.01 -19.63
CA LEU A 167 -1.94 -7.57 -20.50
C LEU A 167 -0.54 -7.16 -20.06
N PHE A 168 -0.33 -5.86 -19.78
CA PHE A 168 0.96 -5.38 -19.28
C PHE A 168 1.29 -5.98 -17.90
N SER A 169 0.32 -6.08 -17.00
CA SER A 169 0.55 -6.64 -15.67
C SER A 169 0.85 -8.14 -15.72
N LEU A 170 0.16 -8.91 -16.56
CA LEU A 170 0.42 -10.35 -16.74
C LEU A 170 1.78 -10.59 -17.40
N GLY A 171 2.11 -9.83 -18.44
CA GLY A 171 3.42 -9.90 -19.10
C GLY A 171 4.56 -9.57 -18.14
N ALA A 172 4.40 -8.52 -17.33
CA ALA A 172 5.38 -8.15 -16.32
C ALA A 172 5.53 -9.23 -15.24
N GLN A 173 4.42 -9.78 -14.73
CA GLN A 173 4.46 -10.87 -13.74
C GLN A 173 5.12 -12.13 -14.30
N TYR A 174 4.86 -12.47 -15.57
CA TYR A 174 5.54 -13.55 -16.24
C TYR A 174 7.06 -13.31 -16.29
N CYS A 175 7.47 -12.12 -16.72
CA CYS A 175 8.91 -11.77 -16.78
C CYS A 175 9.56 -11.78 -15.38
N ILE A 176 8.85 -11.26 -14.36
CA ILE A 176 9.35 -11.27 -12.98
C ILE A 176 9.52 -12.71 -12.48
N SER A 177 8.53 -13.57 -12.65
CA SER A 177 8.58 -14.95 -12.19
C SER A 177 9.61 -15.79 -12.96
N ARG A 178 9.76 -15.56 -14.26
CA ARG A 178 10.62 -16.37 -15.13
C ARG A 178 12.07 -15.91 -15.13
N TYR A 179 12.31 -14.60 -15.07
CA TYR A 179 13.65 -14.06 -15.29
C TYR A 179 14.23 -13.33 -14.06
N VAL A 180 13.40 -12.64 -13.27
CA VAL A 180 13.89 -11.95 -12.07
C VAL A 180 14.04 -12.94 -10.92
N ALA A 181 13.02 -13.74 -10.64
CA ALA A 181 13.03 -14.71 -9.55
C ALA A 181 14.08 -15.82 -9.74
N THR A 182 14.45 -16.12 -10.98
CA THR A 182 15.51 -17.10 -11.33
C THR A 182 16.90 -16.49 -11.41
N GLY A 183 17.05 -15.19 -11.16
CA GLY A 183 18.34 -14.50 -11.18
C GLY A 183 18.90 -14.19 -12.57
N VAL A 184 18.13 -14.40 -13.65
CA VAL A 184 18.56 -14.06 -15.03
C VAL A 184 18.62 -12.54 -15.21
N ILE A 185 17.63 -11.82 -14.65
CA ILE A 185 17.60 -10.34 -14.62
C ILE A 185 17.89 -9.88 -13.18
N THR A 186 19.13 -9.49 -12.92
CA THR A 186 19.57 -8.96 -11.62
C THR A 186 19.65 -7.44 -11.58
N ASN A 187 19.70 -6.79 -12.75
CA ASN A 187 19.84 -5.34 -12.85
C ASN A 187 18.56 -4.62 -12.36
N PRO A 188 18.62 -3.81 -11.28
CA PRO A 188 17.45 -3.12 -10.73
C PRO A 188 16.82 -2.13 -11.71
N TYR A 189 17.56 -1.55 -12.63
CA TYR A 189 17.04 -0.64 -13.65
C TYR A 189 16.14 -1.36 -14.67
N ILE A 190 16.37 -2.66 -14.93
CA ILE A 190 15.50 -3.49 -15.78
C ILE A 190 14.31 -4.03 -14.99
N GLN A 191 14.51 -4.32 -13.71
CA GLN A 191 13.42 -4.77 -12.82
C GLN A 191 12.38 -3.68 -12.57
N LEU A 192 12.80 -2.42 -12.51
CA LEU A 192 11.93 -1.28 -12.19
C LEU A 192 10.75 -1.09 -13.16
N PRO A 193 10.91 -1.05 -14.49
CA PRO A 193 9.78 -0.99 -15.42
C PRO A 193 8.89 -2.22 -15.33
N LEU A 194 9.44 -3.43 -15.16
CA LEU A 194 8.65 -4.65 -14.97
C LEU A 194 7.78 -4.55 -13.71
N THR A 195 8.36 -4.13 -12.60
CA THR A 195 7.63 -3.93 -11.35
C THR A 195 6.53 -2.88 -11.52
N THR A 196 6.83 -1.76 -12.19
CA THR A 196 5.86 -0.69 -12.44
C THR A 196 4.70 -1.17 -13.31
N CYS A 197 4.98 -1.93 -14.37
CA CYS A 197 3.94 -2.55 -15.22
C CYS A 197 3.09 -3.57 -14.44
N GLY A 198 3.70 -4.34 -13.53
CA GLY A 198 2.99 -5.28 -12.66
C GLY A 198 1.94 -4.60 -11.76
N LEU A 199 2.15 -3.34 -11.41
CA LEU A 199 1.25 -2.53 -10.58
C LEU A 199 0.15 -1.81 -11.36
N LEU A 200 0.26 -1.74 -12.69
CA LEU A 200 -0.58 -0.90 -13.54
C LEU A 200 -2.07 -1.26 -13.45
N LEU A 201 -2.40 -2.56 -13.39
CA LEU A 201 -3.80 -3.00 -13.32
C LEU A 201 -4.55 -2.43 -12.11
N SER A 202 -3.94 -2.51 -10.92
CA SER A 202 -4.56 -1.98 -9.70
C SER A 202 -4.71 -0.45 -9.75
N PHE A 203 -3.74 0.24 -10.34
CA PHE A 203 -3.78 1.69 -10.50
C PHE A 203 -4.88 2.14 -11.48
N VAL A 204 -4.96 1.50 -12.66
CA VAL A 204 -5.98 1.78 -13.68
C VAL A 204 -7.38 1.41 -13.19
N LEU A 205 -7.52 0.29 -12.47
CA LEU A 205 -8.81 -0.10 -11.89
C LEU A 205 -9.30 0.94 -10.87
N GLY A 206 -8.42 1.53 -10.08
CA GLY A 206 -8.74 2.66 -9.20
C GLY A 206 -9.28 3.88 -9.98
N ALA A 207 -8.67 4.22 -11.12
CA ALA A 207 -9.16 5.28 -12.01
C ALA A 207 -10.52 4.93 -12.62
N CYS A 208 -10.73 3.67 -13.04
CA CYS A 208 -12.02 3.19 -13.55
C CYS A 208 -13.11 3.27 -12.49
N MET A 209 -12.81 2.97 -11.22
CA MET A 209 -13.76 3.15 -10.11
C MET A 209 -14.25 4.60 -10.02
N MET A 210 -13.40 5.59 -10.31
CA MET A 210 -13.82 6.99 -10.35
C MET A 210 -14.72 7.29 -11.56
N ILE A 211 -14.44 6.72 -12.73
CA ILE A 211 -15.32 6.84 -13.92
C ILE A 211 -16.70 6.26 -13.64
N TRP A 212 -16.74 5.04 -13.10
CA TRP A 212 -17.99 4.33 -12.80
C TRP A 212 -18.80 5.00 -11.68
N SER A 213 -18.15 5.68 -10.74
CA SER A 213 -18.84 6.43 -9.69
C SER A 213 -19.71 7.57 -10.24
N LYS A 214 -19.39 8.10 -11.42
CA LYS A 214 -20.19 9.09 -12.13
C LYS A 214 -21.42 8.46 -12.80
N SER A 215 -21.38 7.20 -13.23
CA SER A 215 -22.40 6.53 -14.02
C SER A 215 -23.45 5.76 -13.22
N ARG A 216 -23.73 6.14 -11.97
CA ARG A 216 -24.77 5.55 -11.11
C ARG A 216 -24.67 4.02 -10.88
N PHE A 217 -23.54 3.50 -10.44
CA PHE A 217 -23.57 2.28 -9.63
C PHE A 217 -23.99 2.62 -8.18
N VAL A 218 -25.15 3.25 -8.06
CA VAL A 218 -25.80 3.41 -6.75
C VAL A 218 -26.53 2.11 -6.51
N VAL A 219 -25.94 1.23 -5.71
CA VAL A 219 -26.74 0.22 -5.01
C VAL A 219 -27.75 0.99 -4.17
N GLU A 220 -29.03 0.91 -4.53
CA GLU A 220 -30.12 1.56 -3.84
C GLU A 220 -29.96 1.32 -2.34
N LYS A 221 -29.98 2.39 -1.57
CA LYS A 221 -29.72 2.36 -0.13
C LYS A 221 -30.87 1.58 0.52
N SER A 222 -30.66 0.27 0.72
CA SER A 222 -31.65 -0.58 1.40
C SER A 222 -32.09 0.07 2.71
N ARG A 223 -33.40 0.14 2.95
CA ARG A 223 -34.04 0.79 4.09
C ARG A 223 -33.57 0.24 5.45
N ASN A 224 -33.12 -1.01 5.54
CA ASN A 224 -32.73 -1.63 6.80
C ASN A 224 -31.19 -1.62 7.00
N HIS A 225 -30.68 -0.62 7.72
CA HIS A 225 -29.27 -0.43 8.00
C HIS A 225 -28.61 -1.61 8.74
N SER A 226 -29.31 -2.26 9.68
CA SER A 226 -28.75 -3.34 10.50
C SER A 226 -28.52 -4.60 9.68
N LEU A 227 -29.53 -5.05 8.90
CA LEU A 227 -29.40 -6.19 8.03
C LEU A 227 -28.30 -5.98 6.97
N ARG A 228 -28.28 -4.82 6.34
CA ARG A 228 -27.25 -4.47 5.35
C ARG A 228 -25.85 -4.55 5.94
N LYS A 229 -25.65 -4.12 7.19
CA LYS A 229 -24.37 -4.21 7.88
C LYS A 229 -23.95 -5.67 8.06
N VAL A 230 -24.86 -6.52 8.58
CA VAL A 230 -24.59 -7.95 8.76
C VAL A 230 -24.20 -8.61 7.45
N TYR A 231 -24.95 -8.38 6.37
CA TYR A 231 -24.61 -8.92 5.05
C TYR A 231 -23.26 -8.45 4.53
N CYS A 232 -22.90 -7.17 4.67
CA CYS A 232 -21.59 -6.67 4.24
C CYS A 232 -20.46 -7.29 5.06
N VAL A 233 -20.63 -7.44 6.38
CA VAL A 233 -19.63 -8.10 7.24
C VAL A 233 -19.46 -9.56 6.84
N LEU A 234 -20.55 -10.31 6.65
CA LEU A 234 -20.49 -11.69 6.20
C LEU A 234 -19.82 -11.82 4.83
N LEU A 235 -20.15 -10.95 3.88
CA LEU A 235 -19.51 -10.93 2.57
C LEU A 235 -18.00 -10.65 2.67
N LEU A 236 -17.56 -9.74 3.55
CA LEU A 236 -16.14 -9.49 3.79
C LEU A 236 -15.45 -10.72 4.38
N ILE A 237 -16.06 -11.37 5.37
CA ILE A 237 -15.51 -12.60 5.97
C ILE A 237 -15.39 -13.72 4.93
N VAL A 238 -16.44 -13.94 4.13
CA VAL A 238 -16.42 -14.95 3.06
C VAL A 238 -15.36 -14.60 2.01
N LEU A 239 -15.26 -13.34 1.59
CA LEU A 239 -14.26 -12.89 0.63
C LEU A 239 -12.83 -13.08 1.16
N MET A 240 -12.58 -12.78 2.44
CA MET A 240 -11.28 -13.01 3.09
C MET A 240 -10.97 -14.50 3.21
N ALA A 241 -11.94 -15.32 3.64
CA ALA A 241 -11.79 -16.77 3.73
C ALA A 241 -11.49 -17.40 2.36
N LEU A 242 -12.21 -17.01 1.32
CA LEU A 242 -11.95 -17.46 -0.05
C LEU A 242 -10.54 -17.08 -0.51
N ARG A 243 -10.07 -15.89 -0.16
CA ARG A 243 -8.72 -15.42 -0.52
C ARG A 243 -7.63 -16.24 0.18
N CYS A 244 -7.89 -16.73 1.41
CA CYS A 244 -6.97 -17.60 2.16
C CYS A 244 -7.01 -19.05 1.69
N LEU A 245 -8.18 -19.57 1.33
CA LEU A 245 -8.39 -20.97 0.90
C LEU A 245 -7.94 -21.20 -0.55
N ILE A 246 -8.31 -20.28 -1.42
CA ILE A 246 -8.00 -20.37 -2.84
C ILE A 246 -6.88 -19.38 -3.10
N HIS A 247 -5.65 -19.83 -3.16
CA HIS A 247 -4.47 -18.99 -3.44
C HIS A 247 -4.54 -18.35 -4.84
N LEU A 248 -5.64 -17.65 -5.11
CA LEU A 248 -5.84 -16.97 -6.40
C LEU A 248 -4.81 -15.85 -6.54
N PRO A 249 -4.11 -15.76 -7.69
CA PRO A 249 -3.12 -14.70 -7.94
C PRO A 249 -3.75 -13.30 -8.07
N TRP A 250 -5.05 -13.15 -7.80
CA TRP A 250 -5.90 -12.03 -8.16
C TRP A 250 -6.12 -11.05 -6.99
N ALA A 251 -5.02 -10.66 -6.32
CA ALA A 251 -5.07 -9.68 -5.25
C ALA A 251 -5.79 -8.37 -5.65
N THR A 252 -5.67 -7.97 -6.90
CA THR A 252 -6.34 -6.78 -7.46
C THR A 252 -7.86 -6.92 -7.44
N ILE A 253 -8.41 -8.06 -7.89
CA ILE A 253 -9.87 -8.30 -7.90
C ILE A 253 -10.40 -8.43 -6.47
N TYR A 254 -9.69 -9.16 -5.63
CA TYR A 254 -10.01 -9.26 -4.20
C TYR A 254 -10.13 -7.88 -3.56
N THR A 255 -9.13 -7.03 -3.75
CA THR A 255 -9.11 -5.67 -3.20
C THR A 255 -10.23 -4.81 -3.75
N PHE A 256 -10.53 -4.90 -5.04
CA PHE A 256 -11.64 -4.19 -5.65
C PHE A 256 -12.98 -4.57 -5.01
N LEU A 257 -13.26 -5.87 -4.87
CA LEU A 257 -14.48 -6.36 -4.23
C LEU A 257 -14.53 -5.96 -2.75
N PHE A 258 -13.39 -6.04 -2.04
CA PHE A 258 -13.31 -5.60 -0.65
C PHE A 258 -13.69 -4.11 -0.51
N ILE A 259 -13.12 -3.25 -1.33
CA ILE A 259 -13.41 -1.81 -1.32
C ILE A 259 -14.89 -1.55 -1.63
N LEU A 260 -15.46 -2.23 -2.63
CA LEU A 260 -16.88 -2.10 -2.96
C LEU A 260 -17.79 -2.47 -1.78
N ILE A 261 -17.53 -3.60 -1.12
CA ILE A 261 -18.32 -4.04 0.03
C ILE A 261 -18.13 -3.04 1.19
N TYR A 262 -16.88 -2.67 1.47
CA TYR A 262 -16.52 -1.77 2.57
C TYR A 262 -17.19 -0.38 2.47
N VAL A 263 -17.17 0.24 1.28
CA VAL A 263 -17.76 1.57 1.07
C VAL A 263 -19.29 1.51 1.17
N ASN A 264 -19.89 0.39 0.80
CA ASN A 264 -21.34 0.19 0.90
C ASN A 264 -21.82 -0.25 2.29
N MET A 265 -20.89 -0.63 3.18
CA MET A 265 -21.21 -1.08 4.53
C MET A 265 -21.56 0.10 5.45
N PRO A 266 -22.69 0.06 6.19
CA PRO A 266 -22.95 0.99 7.26
C PRO A 266 -21.91 0.82 8.39
N ARG A 267 -21.17 1.87 8.71
CA ARG A 267 -20.06 1.82 9.66
C ARG A 267 -20.36 2.64 10.91
N TYR A 268 -19.72 2.29 12.02
CA TYR A 268 -19.77 3.09 13.25
C TYR A 268 -18.78 4.24 13.14
N ASN A 269 -19.20 5.44 13.56
CA ASN A 269 -18.37 6.64 13.53
C ASN A 269 -17.04 6.48 14.30
N CYS A 270 -17.03 5.71 15.40
CA CYS A 270 -15.81 5.47 16.17
C CYS A 270 -14.79 4.64 15.37
N VAL A 271 -15.24 3.57 14.70
CA VAL A 271 -14.38 2.73 13.86
C VAL A 271 -13.82 3.54 12.68
N ASP A 272 -14.67 4.30 12.00
CA ASP A 272 -14.23 5.16 10.90
C ASP A 272 -13.20 6.21 11.35
N LYS A 273 -13.39 6.84 12.51
CA LYS A 273 -12.42 7.81 13.05
C LYS A 273 -11.06 7.17 13.29
N VAL A 274 -11.02 5.98 13.87
CA VAL A 274 -9.78 5.23 14.13
C VAL A 274 -9.10 4.84 12.81
N LEU A 275 -9.85 4.27 11.86
CA LEU A 275 -9.30 3.89 10.56
C LEU A 275 -8.82 5.10 9.76
N MET A 276 -9.56 6.22 9.77
CA MET A 276 -9.12 7.45 9.12
C MET A 276 -7.82 7.98 9.73
N GLU A 277 -7.65 7.86 11.04
CA GLU A 277 -6.44 8.30 11.73
C GLU A 277 -5.22 7.45 11.31
N PHE A 278 -5.34 6.13 11.26
CA PHE A 278 -4.31 5.26 10.70
C PHE A 278 -4.05 5.57 9.21
N GLY A 279 -5.10 5.81 8.44
CA GLY A 279 -4.97 6.12 7.03
C GLY A 279 -4.22 7.42 6.73
N LYS A 280 -4.38 8.45 7.57
CA LYS A 280 -3.61 9.69 7.46
C LYS A 280 -2.12 9.46 7.70
N LYS A 281 -1.76 8.49 8.52
CA LYS A 281 -0.37 8.15 8.91
C LYS A 281 0.21 6.97 8.15
N SER A 282 -0.60 6.30 7.33
CA SER A 282 -0.27 5.06 6.64
C SER A 282 1.05 5.12 5.85
N MET A 283 1.36 6.26 5.24
CA MET A 283 2.59 6.45 4.46
C MET A 283 3.84 6.33 5.33
N VAL A 284 3.88 7.00 6.48
CA VAL A 284 5.06 6.95 7.36
C VAL A 284 5.09 5.63 8.13
N MET A 285 3.95 5.12 8.59
CA MET A 285 3.88 3.79 9.21
C MET A 285 4.40 2.70 8.27
N TRP A 286 4.06 2.76 6.95
CA TRP A 286 4.64 1.87 5.95
C TRP A 286 6.17 1.95 5.88
N MET A 287 6.75 3.14 5.97
CA MET A 287 8.20 3.32 5.87
C MET A 287 8.95 2.85 7.12
N VAL A 288 8.32 2.84 8.29
CA VAL A 288 9.03 2.59 9.57
C VAL A 288 8.83 1.17 10.12
N HIS A 289 7.67 0.51 9.87
CA HIS A 289 7.30 -0.71 10.57
C HIS A 289 8.30 -1.86 10.42
N THR A 290 8.95 -1.98 9.26
CA THR A 290 9.90 -3.06 8.99
C THR A 290 11.28 -2.81 9.59
N TYR A 291 11.65 -1.56 9.87
CA TYR A 291 12.80 -1.31 10.71
C TYR A 291 12.63 -1.91 12.12
N PHE A 292 11.39 -1.89 12.63
CA PHE A 292 11.07 -2.53 13.90
C PHE A 292 10.95 -4.05 13.80
N SER A 293 10.22 -4.56 12.81
CA SER A 293 9.88 -5.98 12.75
C SER A 293 10.92 -6.86 12.05
N ILE A 294 11.82 -6.29 11.22
CA ILE A 294 12.73 -7.09 10.40
C ILE A 294 14.18 -6.65 10.59
N TYR A 295 14.49 -5.36 10.49
CA TYR A 295 15.87 -4.91 10.26
C TYR A 295 16.68 -4.59 11.53
N LEU A 296 16.08 -3.89 12.51
CA LEU A 296 16.83 -3.36 13.65
C LEU A 296 16.34 -3.84 15.02
N PHE A 297 15.02 -4.05 15.16
CA PHE A 297 14.41 -4.34 16.47
C PHE A 297 13.59 -5.63 16.44
N HIS A 298 13.97 -6.57 15.57
CA HIS A 298 13.29 -7.86 15.39
C HIS A 298 13.05 -8.58 16.71
N ASP A 299 14.10 -8.81 17.49
CA ASP A 299 14.03 -9.57 18.74
C ASP A 299 13.13 -8.89 19.79
N PHE A 300 13.10 -7.57 19.81
CA PHE A 300 12.18 -6.82 20.67
C PHE A 300 10.72 -7.09 20.27
N ILE A 301 10.38 -7.03 18.98
CA ILE A 301 9.02 -7.24 18.50
C ILE A 301 8.58 -8.69 18.70
N TYR A 302 9.40 -9.67 18.31
CA TYR A 302 9.03 -11.09 18.39
C TYR A 302 9.25 -11.70 19.77
N GLY A 303 9.97 -11.02 20.68
CA GLY A 303 10.11 -11.41 22.08
C GLY A 303 8.80 -11.50 22.85
N PHE A 304 7.72 -10.87 22.36
CA PHE A 304 6.36 -11.00 22.91
C PHE A 304 5.69 -12.35 22.59
N LYS A 305 6.22 -13.15 21.66
CA LYS A 305 5.87 -14.53 21.31
C LYS A 305 4.43 -14.74 20.79
N TYR A 306 3.43 -14.06 21.34
CA TYR A 306 2.03 -14.23 20.96
C TYR A 306 1.65 -13.30 19.81
N PRO A 307 1.01 -13.79 18.72
CA PRO A 307 0.72 -12.99 17.51
C PRO A 307 -0.01 -11.68 17.80
N VAL A 308 -0.99 -11.71 18.70
CA VAL A 308 -1.76 -10.52 19.05
C VAL A 308 -0.89 -9.47 19.72
N LEU A 309 0.00 -9.87 20.65
CA LEU A 309 0.92 -8.94 21.32
C LEU A 309 1.96 -8.40 20.35
N ILE A 310 2.57 -9.27 19.54
CA ILE A 310 3.51 -8.88 18.48
C ILE A 310 2.89 -7.80 17.57
N TYR A 311 1.67 -8.05 17.12
CA TYR A 311 0.94 -7.12 16.26
C TYR A 311 0.63 -5.78 16.96
N LEU A 312 0.14 -5.82 18.19
CA LEU A 312 -0.20 -4.60 18.95
C LEU A 312 1.04 -3.77 19.27
N VAL A 313 2.16 -4.41 19.64
CA VAL A 313 3.42 -3.70 19.90
C VAL A 313 3.94 -3.05 18.62
N LEU A 314 3.96 -3.77 17.48
CA LEU A 314 4.37 -3.18 16.21
C LEU A 314 3.46 -2.02 15.80
N LEU A 315 2.15 -2.18 15.97
CA LEU A 315 1.17 -1.13 15.68
C LEU A 315 1.45 0.12 16.53
N PHE A 316 1.66 -0.07 17.83
CA PHE A 316 1.96 1.01 18.76
C PHE A 316 3.25 1.75 18.40
N VAL A 317 4.38 1.05 18.26
CA VAL A 317 5.66 1.70 17.97
C VAL A 317 5.65 2.38 16.59
N SER A 318 5.04 1.74 15.58
CA SER A 318 4.94 2.34 14.24
C SER A 318 4.05 3.57 14.23
N TYR A 319 2.94 3.56 14.94
CA TYR A 319 2.03 4.70 15.04
C TYR A 319 2.69 5.90 15.73
N PHE A 320 3.26 5.71 16.93
CA PHE A 320 3.89 6.80 17.68
C PHE A 320 5.13 7.35 16.96
N THR A 321 5.95 6.49 16.36
CA THR A 321 7.06 6.92 15.52
C THR A 321 6.55 7.74 14.33
N SER A 322 5.43 7.35 13.73
CA SER A 322 4.84 8.11 12.61
C SER A 322 4.37 9.50 13.03
N LEU A 323 3.85 9.68 14.24
CA LEU A 323 3.46 10.99 14.76
C LEU A 323 4.66 11.93 14.81
N LEU A 324 5.73 11.49 15.45
CA LEU A 324 6.98 12.27 15.61
C LEU A 324 7.58 12.65 14.24
N LEU A 325 7.71 11.66 13.35
CA LEU A 325 8.31 11.88 12.04
C LEU A 325 7.46 12.79 11.14
N MET A 326 6.13 12.68 11.20
CA MET A 326 5.25 13.58 10.45
C MET A 326 5.34 15.02 10.96
N GLU A 327 5.45 15.24 12.24
CA GLU A 327 5.66 16.58 12.80
C GLU A 327 6.99 17.17 12.34
N LEU A 328 8.09 16.41 12.42
CA LEU A 328 9.40 16.82 11.92
C LEU A 328 9.37 17.12 10.41
N ALA A 329 8.79 16.21 9.61
CA ALA A 329 8.66 16.40 8.18
C ALA A 329 7.80 17.62 7.81
N SER A 330 6.75 17.93 8.59
CA SER A 330 5.93 19.13 8.36
C SER A 330 6.72 20.41 8.53
N LYS A 331 7.56 20.49 9.57
CA LYS A 331 8.45 21.64 9.84
C LYS A 331 9.51 21.81 8.71
N LEU A 332 10.04 20.69 8.19
CA LEU A 332 10.97 20.70 7.06
C LEU A 332 10.29 21.08 5.74
N SER A 333 9.13 20.49 5.47
CA SER A 333 8.39 20.73 4.21
C SER A 333 7.90 22.17 4.08
N MET A 334 7.51 22.83 5.17
CA MET A 334 7.14 24.24 5.17
C MET A 334 8.30 25.16 4.72
N LYS A 335 9.56 24.75 4.98
CA LYS A 335 10.74 25.50 4.55
C LYS A 335 11.09 25.23 3.07
N ILE A 336 10.83 24.02 2.56
CA ILE A 336 11.28 23.57 1.25
C ILE A 336 10.22 23.80 0.17
N ILE A 337 8.92 23.67 0.47
CA ILE A 337 7.81 23.73 -0.52
C ILE A 337 7.24 25.14 -0.68
N ARG A 338 7.80 26.15 -0.05
CA ARG A 338 7.42 27.57 -0.24
C ARG A 338 7.84 28.16 -1.59
N PHE A 339 8.39 27.32 -2.51
CA PHE A 339 8.72 27.71 -3.88
C PHE A 339 7.63 27.39 -4.90
#